data_bfb00059c1487f38ad6bdd7aeebd2f4b
#
_entry.id   bfb00059c1487f38ad6bdd7aeebd2f4b
#
_cell.length_a   1.000
_cell.length_b   1.000
_cell.length_c   1.000
_cell.angle_alpha   90.00
_cell.angle_beta   90.00
_cell.angle_gamma   90.00
#
_symmetry.space_group_name_H-M   'P 1'
#
loop_
_entity.id
_entity.type
_entity.pdbx_description
1 polymer ?
#
loop_
_entity_poly.entity_id
_entity_poly.type
_entity_poly.pdbx_seq_one_letter_code
_entity_poly.pdbx_strand_id
1 'polypeptide(L)'
;MAPSFLTILSTDAILLDANLGESKSDVITALAQRIQDIGRSGDAEQLAHDIQAREDKSATGLPGGIAIPHCRTEAIAFPTIAFARLSHPVDFGANDGPADLIFVLATPVDGLISHTKLLSRLARALVHDEVLAQLRTAEDPTEVFQLLNGPLGNSGPLLPPAPARNNKLKLLAVTGCPTGIAHTYMSAEALEQSVRNNFPNVDLHIETQGAGDNTQLTQRQIDNADVVIFASDVSIKDRERFVNLPSISVGVRQALNSPNTVIQQAVELARLSRGESGLGS
;
A
#
# COMPACT_ATOMS: atom_id res chain seq x y z
N MET A 1 -16.65 2.41 -21.74
CA MET A 1 -15.73 3.08 -20.80
C MET A 1 -15.31 2.01 -19.80
N ALA A 2 -14.06 1.61 -19.79
CA ALA A 2 -13.57 0.66 -18.80
C ALA A 2 -13.57 1.37 -17.43
N PRO A 3 -14.10 0.75 -16.35
CA PRO A 3 -14.12 1.36 -15.04
C PRO A 3 -12.67 1.56 -14.55
N SER A 4 -12.41 2.72 -14.00
CA SER A 4 -11.14 3.02 -13.35
C SER A 4 -11.03 2.20 -12.06
N PHE A 5 -10.43 1.02 -12.11
CA PHE A 5 -10.24 0.09 -10.99
C PHE A 5 -9.12 0.52 -10.02
N LEU A 6 -8.82 1.80 -9.91
CA LEU A 6 -7.56 2.27 -9.31
C LEU A 6 -7.67 2.74 -7.86
N THR A 7 -8.87 2.79 -7.28
CA THR A 7 -9.05 3.21 -5.88
C THR A 7 -9.47 2.03 -5.02
N ILE A 8 -8.82 1.85 -3.87
CA ILE A 8 -9.17 0.82 -2.88
C ILE A 8 -10.56 1.08 -2.31
N LEU A 9 -10.92 2.33 -2.15
CA LEU A 9 -12.24 2.83 -1.78
C LEU A 9 -12.84 3.54 -3.00
N SER A 10 -14.11 3.30 -3.29
CA SER A 10 -14.91 4.05 -4.26
C SER A 10 -16.17 4.58 -3.59
N THR A 11 -16.75 5.65 -4.14
CA THR A 11 -18.02 6.19 -3.64
C THR A 11 -19.14 5.17 -3.64
N ASP A 12 -19.13 4.24 -4.60
CA ASP A 12 -20.11 3.16 -4.68
C ASP A 12 -19.96 2.12 -3.56
N ALA A 13 -18.82 2.07 -2.88
CA ALA A 13 -18.57 1.21 -1.73
C ALA A 13 -18.89 1.87 -0.38
N ILE A 14 -19.52 3.06 -0.40
CA ILE A 14 -19.85 3.85 0.78
C ILE A 14 -21.36 3.86 0.97
N LEU A 15 -21.81 3.42 2.15
CA LEU A 15 -23.20 3.41 2.55
C LEU A 15 -23.39 4.33 3.77
N LEU A 16 -24.35 5.25 3.68
CA LEU A 16 -24.64 6.17 4.77
C LEU A 16 -26.01 5.84 5.36
N ASP A 17 -26.11 5.90 6.69
CA ASP A 17 -27.30 5.67 7.49
C ASP A 17 -28.02 4.33 7.12
N ALA A 18 -27.20 3.33 6.82
CA ALA A 18 -27.69 2.06 6.30
C ALA A 18 -28.19 1.14 7.44
N ASN A 19 -29.35 0.54 7.22
CA ASN A 19 -29.79 -0.58 8.04
C ASN A 19 -29.31 -1.88 7.38
N LEU A 20 -28.25 -2.47 7.93
CA LEU A 20 -27.63 -3.70 7.41
C LEU A 20 -27.91 -4.94 8.26
N GLY A 21 -28.89 -4.87 9.19
CA GLY A 21 -29.24 -5.95 10.11
C GLY A 21 -28.84 -5.64 11.55
N GLU A 22 -29.08 -6.61 12.45
CA GLU A 22 -28.90 -6.45 13.89
C GLU A 22 -27.65 -7.16 14.44
N SER A 23 -27.02 -8.00 13.62
CA SER A 23 -25.83 -8.76 14.00
C SER A 23 -24.62 -8.39 13.14
N LYS A 24 -23.42 -8.62 13.67
CA LYS A 24 -22.18 -8.46 12.89
C LYS A 24 -22.16 -9.32 11.63
N SER A 25 -22.79 -10.50 11.68
CA SER A 25 -22.91 -11.41 10.52
C SER A 25 -23.78 -10.81 9.42
N ASP A 26 -24.89 -10.16 9.77
CA ASP A 26 -25.78 -9.50 8.81
C ASP A 26 -25.03 -8.36 8.12
N VAL A 27 -24.32 -7.51 8.91
CA VAL A 27 -23.55 -6.39 8.39
C VAL A 27 -22.41 -6.86 7.46
N ILE A 28 -21.69 -7.91 7.85
CA ILE A 28 -20.62 -8.50 7.03
C ILE A 28 -21.18 -9.02 5.70
N THR A 29 -22.29 -9.76 5.76
CA THR A 29 -22.94 -10.32 4.57
C THR A 29 -23.44 -9.22 3.63
N ALA A 30 -24.09 -8.19 4.17
CA ALA A 30 -24.57 -7.07 3.37
C ALA A 30 -23.44 -6.27 2.69
N LEU A 31 -22.32 -6.05 3.40
CA LEU A 31 -21.17 -5.36 2.83
C LEU A 31 -20.40 -6.21 1.82
N ALA A 32 -20.32 -7.55 2.02
CA ALA A 32 -19.77 -8.46 1.02
C ALA A 32 -20.61 -8.46 -0.25
N GLN A 33 -21.94 -8.47 -0.13
CA GLN A 33 -22.86 -8.35 -1.26
C GLN A 33 -22.67 -7.01 -1.98
N ARG A 34 -22.53 -5.91 -1.24
CA ARG A 34 -22.25 -4.59 -1.85
C ARG A 34 -20.96 -4.58 -2.64
N ILE A 35 -19.90 -5.20 -2.12
CA ILE A 35 -18.60 -5.33 -2.81
C ILE A 35 -18.77 -6.12 -4.13
N GLN A 36 -19.61 -7.14 -4.16
CA GLN A 36 -19.94 -7.87 -5.38
C GLN A 36 -20.77 -7.03 -6.35
N ASP A 37 -21.80 -6.33 -5.88
CA ASP A 37 -22.69 -5.51 -6.71
C ASP A 37 -21.94 -4.42 -7.48
N ILE A 38 -20.89 -3.86 -6.88
CA ILE A 38 -20.03 -2.88 -7.53
C ILE A 38 -18.90 -3.52 -8.37
N GLY A 39 -18.94 -4.84 -8.59
CA GLY A 39 -18.00 -5.58 -9.42
C GLY A 39 -16.59 -5.74 -8.83
N ARG A 40 -16.45 -5.66 -7.49
CA ARG A 40 -15.17 -5.82 -6.80
C ARG A 40 -14.92 -7.24 -6.29
N SER A 41 -15.97 -8.02 -6.10
CA SER A 41 -15.90 -9.46 -5.78
C SER A 41 -16.59 -10.28 -6.87
N GLY A 42 -16.06 -11.46 -7.13
CA GLY A 42 -16.72 -12.47 -7.96
C GLY A 42 -17.65 -13.37 -7.16
N ASP A 43 -17.52 -13.38 -5.82
CA ASP A 43 -18.24 -14.28 -4.91
C ASP A 43 -18.43 -13.62 -3.54
N ALA A 44 -19.63 -13.09 -3.30
CA ALA A 44 -19.97 -12.42 -2.04
C ALA A 44 -20.10 -13.40 -0.88
N GLU A 45 -20.55 -14.63 -1.14
CA GLU A 45 -20.72 -15.67 -0.12
C GLU A 45 -19.36 -16.10 0.44
N GLN A 46 -18.40 -16.38 -0.44
CA GLN A 46 -17.02 -16.68 -0.05
C GLN A 46 -16.37 -15.49 0.67
N LEU A 47 -16.58 -14.27 0.19
CA LEU A 47 -16.05 -13.06 0.83
C LEU A 47 -16.61 -12.89 2.24
N ALA A 48 -17.93 -13.03 2.43
CA ALA A 48 -18.57 -12.93 3.74
C ALA A 48 -18.07 -14.03 4.69
N HIS A 49 -17.94 -15.26 4.20
CA HIS A 49 -17.38 -16.38 4.96
C HIS A 49 -15.96 -16.10 5.45
N ASP A 50 -15.09 -15.61 4.59
CA ASP A 50 -13.69 -15.34 4.95
C ASP A 50 -13.56 -14.19 5.95
N ILE A 51 -14.40 -13.15 5.82
CA ILE A 51 -14.46 -12.05 6.81
C ILE A 51 -14.97 -12.59 8.15
N GLN A 52 -16.05 -13.37 8.14
CA GLN A 52 -16.63 -13.94 9.36
C GLN A 52 -15.63 -14.89 10.05
N ALA A 53 -14.98 -15.77 9.30
CA ALA A 53 -13.96 -16.68 9.83
C ALA A 53 -12.77 -15.94 10.49
N ARG A 54 -12.45 -14.72 10.02
CA ARG A 54 -11.44 -13.86 10.64
C ARG A 54 -11.99 -13.15 11.88
N GLU A 55 -13.22 -12.66 11.83
CA GLU A 55 -13.91 -12.01 12.95
C GLU A 55 -14.08 -12.95 14.14
N ASP A 56 -14.41 -14.23 13.89
CA ASP A 56 -14.60 -15.25 14.92
C ASP A 56 -13.31 -15.60 15.68
N LYS A 57 -12.13 -15.38 15.07
CA LYS A 57 -10.83 -15.58 15.73
C LYS A 57 -10.52 -14.48 16.74
N SER A 58 -10.95 -13.25 16.45
CA SER A 58 -10.73 -12.09 17.30
C SER A 58 -11.62 -10.96 16.82
N ALA A 59 -12.42 -10.43 17.71
CA ALA A 59 -13.28 -9.29 17.46
C ALA A 59 -12.52 -8.11 16.86
N THR A 60 -13.15 -7.40 15.94
CA THR A 60 -12.53 -6.27 15.22
C THR A 60 -13.10 -4.91 15.61
N GLY A 61 -13.97 -4.87 16.62
CA GLY A 61 -14.44 -3.64 17.23
C GLY A 61 -13.30 -2.88 17.92
N LEU A 62 -13.29 -1.57 17.74
CA LEU A 62 -12.31 -0.64 18.29
C LEU A 62 -13.04 0.46 19.08
N PRO A 63 -12.35 1.12 20.05
CA PRO A 63 -12.92 2.25 20.75
C PRO A 63 -13.37 3.37 19.80
N GLY A 64 -14.41 4.10 20.20
CA GLY A 64 -14.97 5.18 19.40
C GLY A 64 -16.07 4.76 18.41
N GLY A 65 -16.68 3.59 18.62
CA GLY A 65 -17.79 3.11 17.78
C GLY A 65 -17.37 2.64 16.38
N ILE A 66 -16.17 2.08 16.27
CA ILE A 66 -15.58 1.64 14.99
C ILE A 66 -15.46 0.13 14.95
N ALA A 67 -15.65 -0.48 13.77
CA ALA A 67 -15.22 -1.85 13.52
C ALA A 67 -14.49 -1.95 12.18
N ILE A 68 -13.47 -2.83 12.12
CA ILE A 68 -12.69 -3.08 10.91
C ILE A 68 -12.69 -4.60 10.60
N PRO A 69 -13.83 -5.20 10.21
CA PRO A 69 -13.84 -6.56 9.71
C PRO A 69 -12.95 -6.68 8.47
N HIS A 70 -12.09 -7.71 8.42
CA HIS A 70 -11.12 -7.80 7.35
C HIS A 70 -10.72 -9.23 7.04
N CYS A 71 -10.32 -9.50 5.80
CA CYS A 71 -9.80 -10.81 5.40
C CYS A 71 -8.76 -10.72 4.28
N ARG A 72 -8.07 -11.85 4.08
CA ARG A 72 -7.39 -12.20 2.84
C ARG A 72 -8.21 -13.27 2.16
N THR A 73 -8.55 -13.09 0.88
CA THR A 73 -9.51 -13.93 0.16
C THR A 73 -9.16 -14.07 -1.31
N GLU A 74 -9.56 -15.17 -1.92
CA GLU A 74 -9.51 -15.39 -3.37
C GLU A 74 -10.74 -14.76 -4.07
N ALA A 75 -11.77 -14.38 -3.32
CA ALA A 75 -13.01 -13.82 -3.86
C ALA A 75 -12.84 -12.44 -4.50
N ILE A 76 -11.68 -11.78 -4.33
CA ILE A 76 -11.39 -10.48 -4.92
C ILE A 76 -10.05 -10.46 -5.65
N ALA A 77 -9.99 -9.69 -6.75
CA ALA A 77 -8.77 -9.51 -7.53
C ALA A 77 -7.90 -8.34 -7.06
N PHE A 78 -8.48 -7.35 -6.38
CA PHE A 78 -7.82 -6.13 -5.95
C PHE A 78 -8.23 -5.76 -4.53
N PRO A 79 -7.32 -5.17 -3.73
CA PRO A 79 -7.65 -4.66 -2.41
C PRO A 79 -8.85 -3.73 -2.46
N THR A 80 -9.81 -3.94 -1.57
CA THR A 80 -11.07 -3.20 -1.55
C THR A 80 -11.41 -2.82 -0.11
N ILE A 81 -11.81 -1.55 0.08
CA ILE A 81 -12.45 -1.08 1.30
C ILE A 81 -13.90 -0.76 0.98
N ALA A 82 -14.83 -1.23 1.82
CA ALA A 82 -16.19 -0.74 1.87
C ALA A 82 -16.43 -0.08 3.22
N PHE A 83 -17.18 1.01 3.22
CA PHE A 83 -17.57 1.76 4.42
C PHE A 83 -19.08 1.76 4.59
N ALA A 84 -19.53 1.56 5.82
CA ALA A 84 -20.91 1.80 6.21
C ALA A 84 -20.98 2.63 7.48
N ARG A 85 -21.77 3.70 7.47
CA ARG A 85 -22.35 4.31 8.66
C ARG A 85 -23.68 3.66 8.90
N LEU A 86 -23.79 2.96 10.03
CA LEU A 86 -25.01 2.23 10.38
C LEU A 86 -26.05 3.16 11.00
N SER A 87 -27.33 3.00 10.65
CA SER A 87 -28.45 3.67 11.33
C SER A 87 -28.66 3.18 12.75
N HIS A 88 -28.28 1.92 13.05
CA HIS A 88 -28.30 1.31 14.37
C HIS A 88 -26.94 0.64 14.60
N PRO A 89 -26.21 1.03 15.67
CA PRO A 89 -24.94 0.45 16.00
C PRO A 89 -25.02 -1.05 16.28
N VAL A 90 -24.02 -1.82 15.86
CA VAL A 90 -23.95 -3.27 16.01
C VAL A 90 -22.71 -3.67 16.81
N ASP A 91 -22.82 -4.69 17.64
CA ASP A 91 -21.75 -5.17 18.49
C ASP A 91 -20.68 -5.96 17.69
N PHE A 92 -19.47 -5.41 17.61
CA PHE A 92 -18.27 -6.04 17.05
C PHE A 92 -17.23 -6.36 18.14
N GLY A 93 -17.64 -6.38 19.42
CA GLY A 93 -16.83 -6.78 20.55
C GLY A 93 -15.84 -5.70 21.05
N ALA A 94 -16.10 -4.43 20.83
CA ALA A 94 -15.35 -3.35 21.46
C ALA A 94 -15.75 -3.21 22.95
N ASN A 95 -14.79 -2.77 23.80
CA ASN A 95 -15.03 -2.64 25.24
C ASN A 95 -15.92 -1.46 25.62
N ASP A 96 -16.05 -0.47 24.74
CA ASP A 96 -16.76 0.79 24.98
C ASP A 96 -18.16 0.83 24.35
N GLY A 97 -18.55 -0.23 23.64
CA GLY A 97 -19.91 -0.38 23.10
C GLY A 97 -19.96 -0.78 21.62
N PRO A 98 -21.17 -0.77 21.04
CA PRO A 98 -21.38 -1.16 19.66
C PRO A 98 -20.81 -0.13 18.66
N ALA A 99 -20.53 -0.59 17.43
CA ALA A 99 -19.96 0.21 16.34
C ALA A 99 -21.03 0.74 15.40
N ASP A 100 -20.92 2.00 15.03
CA ASP A 100 -21.72 2.69 14.00
C ASP A 100 -20.93 2.94 12.70
N LEU A 101 -19.59 2.92 12.76
CA LEU A 101 -18.70 3.12 11.61
C LEU A 101 -17.98 1.80 11.28
N ILE A 102 -18.38 1.18 10.19
CA ILE A 102 -17.86 -0.13 9.78
C ILE A 102 -16.99 0.01 8.54
N PHE A 103 -15.77 -0.53 8.61
CA PHE A 103 -14.81 -0.55 7.51
C PHE A 103 -14.45 -1.99 7.15
N VAL A 104 -15.06 -2.55 6.13
CA VAL A 104 -14.63 -3.86 5.60
C VAL A 104 -13.38 -3.66 4.75
N LEU A 105 -12.29 -4.39 5.08
CA LEU A 105 -11.10 -4.44 4.26
C LEU A 105 -10.87 -5.87 3.75
N ALA A 106 -10.96 -6.06 2.45
CA ALA A 106 -10.62 -7.30 1.78
C ALA A 106 -9.34 -7.13 0.93
N THR A 107 -8.44 -8.12 0.97
CA THR A 107 -7.23 -8.15 0.15
C THR A 107 -7.05 -9.52 -0.51
N PRO A 108 -6.54 -9.58 -1.76
CA PRO A 108 -6.20 -10.85 -2.39
C PRO A 108 -5.17 -11.64 -1.59
N VAL A 109 -5.27 -12.98 -1.63
CA VAL A 109 -4.29 -13.86 -0.96
C VAL A 109 -2.88 -13.59 -1.46
N ASP A 110 -2.70 -13.45 -2.78
CA ASP A 110 -1.41 -13.21 -3.45
C ASP A 110 -1.19 -11.73 -3.81
N GLY A 111 -1.82 -10.81 -3.06
CA GLY A 111 -1.77 -9.38 -3.36
C GLY A 111 -0.38 -8.76 -3.14
N LEU A 112 0.06 -7.94 -4.10
CA LEU A 112 1.30 -7.14 -4.03
C LEU A 112 1.30 -6.12 -2.89
N ILE A 113 0.13 -5.80 -2.34
CA ILE A 113 -0.04 -4.83 -1.26
C ILE A 113 -0.18 -5.59 0.05
N SER A 114 0.70 -5.28 0.99
CA SER A 114 0.63 -5.86 2.32
C SER A 114 -0.70 -5.50 3.01
N HIS A 115 -1.50 -6.51 3.31
CA HIS A 115 -2.71 -6.41 4.11
C HIS A 115 -2.50 -5.60 5.40
N THR A 116 -1.40 -5.88 6.11
CA THR A 116 -1.01 -5.18 7.35
C THR A 116 -0.74 -3.69 7.11
N LYS A 117 -0.14 -3.31 5.98
CA LYS A 117 0.08 -1.89 5.65
C LYS A 117 -1.23 -1.14 5.45
N LEU A 118 -2.21 -1.76 4.80
CA LEU A 118 -3.53 -1.15 4.61
C LEU A 118 -4.29 -1.00 5.93
N LEU A 119 -4.31 -2.04 6.76
CA LEU A 119 -4.89 -1.96 8.10
C LEU A 119 -4.24 -0.87 8.95
N SER A 120 -2.90 -0.78 8.94
CA SER A 120 -2.18 0.26 9.69
C SER A 120 -2.48 1.67 9.19
N ARG A 121 -2.72 1.87 7.89
CA ARG A 121 -3.11 3.17 7.33
C ARG A 121 -4.52 3.55 7.74
N LEU A 122 -5.45 2.60 7.60
CA LEU A 122 -6.83 2.81 8.00
C LEU A 122 -6.91 3.11 9.50
N ALA A 123 -6.26 2.30 10.34
CA ALA A 123 -6.25 2.52 11.78
C ALA A 123 -5.68 3.90 12.16
N ARG A 124 -4.59 4.35 11.53
CA ARG A 124 -4.03 5.70 11.78
C ARG A 124 -4.96 6.83 11.38
N ALA A 125 -5.73 6.68 10.31
CA ALA A 125 -6.73 7.67 9.92
C ALA A 125 -7.85 7.77 10.96
N LEU A 126 -8.22 6.65 11.56
CA LEU A 126 -9.35 6.52 12.47
C LEU A 126 -8.99 6.80 13.96
N VAL A 127 -7.73 7.08 14.28
CA VAL A 127 -7.30 7.53 15.62
C VAL A 127 -7.72 8.98 15.90
N HIS A 128 -8.02 9.76 14.86
CA HIS A 128 -8.33 11.18 15.01
C HIS A 128 -9.83 11.40 15.22
N ASP A 129 -10.21 11.87 16.40
CA ASP A 129 -11.61 12.14 16.78
C ASP A 129 -12.32 13.08 15.77
N GLU A 130 -11.59 14.04 15.21
CA GLU A 130 -12.09 14.94 14.18
C GLU A 130 -12.54 14.22 12.92
N VAL A 131 -11.78 13.20 12.49
CA VAL A 131 -12.12 12.37 11.31
C VAL A 131 -13.38 11.56 11.60
N LEU A 132 -13.48 10.97 12.80
CA LEU A 132 -14.65 10.19 13.20
C LEU A 132 -15.92 11.06 13.27
N ALA A 133 -15.79 12.28 13.81
CA ALA A 133 -16.89 13.24 13.85
C ALA A 133 -17.36 13.62 12.44
N GLN A 134 -16.42 13.89 11.52
CA GLN A 134 -16.74 14.21 10.13
C GLN A 134 -17.38 13.03 9.38
N LEU A 135 -16.93 11.79 9.61
CA LEU A 135 -17.54 10.59 9.04
C LEU A 135 -18.99 10.39 9.52
N ARG A 136 -19.29 10.76 10.77
CA ARG A 136 -20.65 10.69 11.31
C ARG A 136 -21.57 11.76 10.79
N THR A 137 -21.04 12.91 10.36
CA THR A 137 -21.82 14.04 9.87
C THR A 137 -21.81 14.19 8.36
N ALA A 138 -21.02 13.41 7.63
CA ALA A 138 -20.95 13.43 6.19
C ALA A 138 -22.34 13.21 5.57
N GLU A 139 -22.72 14.07 4.62
CA GLU A 139 -24.04 14.06 4.00
C GLU A 139 -24.08 13.20 2.73
N ASP A 140 -22.94 13.02 2.08
CA ASP A 140 -22.86 12.20 0.86
C ASP A 140 -21.59 11.31 0.81
N PRO A 141 -21.59 10.25 -0.02
CA PRO A 141 -20.44 9.35 -0.16
C PRO A 141 -19.17 10.03 -0.69
N THR A 142 -19.27 11.18 -1.37
CA THR A 142 -18.12 11.91 -1.91
C THR A 142 -17.32 12.56 -0.79
N GLU A 143 -18.01 13.10 0.22
CA GLU A 143 -17.37 13.66 1.41
C GLU A 143 -16.58 12.59 2.16
N VAL A 144 -17.19 11.43 2.42
CA VAL A 144 -16.52 10.29 3.06
C VAL A 144 -15.31 9.84 2.24
N PHE A 145 -15.47 9.76 0.91
CA PHE A 145 -14.37 9.42 0.01
C PHE A 145 -13.21 10.41 0.11
N GLN A 146 -13.49 11.71 0.16
CA GLN A 146 -12.47 12.75 0.29
C GLN A 146 -11.76 12.69 1.65
N LEU A 147 -12.51 12.50 2.75
CA LEU A 147 -11.97 12.34 4.10
C LEU A 147 -11.01 11.17 4.21
N LEU A 148 -11.37 10.03 3.64
CA LEU A 148 -10.58 8.80 3.72
C LEU A 148 -9.49 8.72 2.65
N ASN A 149 -9.69 9.31 1.48
CA ASN A 149 -8.72 9.26 0.39
C ASN A 149 -7.43 10.02 0.71
N GLY A 150 -7.47 11.10 1.49
CA GLY A 150 -6.29 11.79 1.98
C GLY A 150 -5.34 10.85 2.75
N PRO A 151 -5.77 10.27 3.87
CA PRO A 151 -4.99 9.32 4.67
C PRO A 151 -4.69 7.98 3.97
N LEU A 152 -5.62 7.48 3.14
CA LEU A 152 -5.47 6.23 2.40
C LEU A 152 -4.75 6.42 1.06
N GLY A 153 -4.87 7.59 0.45
CA GLY A 153 -4.39 7.90 -0.90
C GLY A 153 -3.04 8.62 -0.97
N ASN A 154 -2.58 9.25 0.13
CA ASN A 154 -1.30 9.99 0.18
C ASN A 154 -0.05 9.09 0.19
N SER A 155 -0.19 7.87 -0.23
CA SER A 155 0.94 6.99 -0.49
C SER A 155 0.77 6.42 -1.88
N GLY A 156 0.86 7.23 -2.90
CA GLY A 156 0.89 6.84 -4.30
C GLY A 156 -0.08 5.71 -4.74
N PRO A 157 -0.33 5.49 -5.98
CA PRO A 157 -1.25 4.45 -6.45
C PRO A 157 -0.86 3.10 -5.87
N LEU A 158 -1.80 2.47 -5.16
CA LEU A 158 -1.68 1.13 -4.55
C LEU A 158 -1.66 0.02 -5.61
N LEU A 159 -1.84 0.39 -6.86
CA LEU A 159 -1.61 -0.42 -8.05
C LEU A 159 -0.71 0.40 -8.97
N PRO A 160 0.21 -0.24 -9.68
CA PRO A 160 0.87 0.47 -10.77
C PRO A 160 -0.25 0.96 -11.70
N PRO A 161 -0.28 2.23 -12.10
CA PRO A 161 -1.18 2.67 -13.14
C PRO A 161 -0.94 1.80 -14.36
N ALA A 162 -2.02 1.38 -15.04
CA ALA A 162 -1.90 1.09 -16.45
C ALA A 162 -1.17 2.29 -17.09
N PRO A 163 -0.24 2.10 -18.02
CA PRO A 163 0.82 3.03 -18.32
C PRO A 163 0.29 4.38 -18.83
N ALA A 164 -0.11 5.27 -17.91
CA ALA A 164 0.11 6.68 -18.12
C ALA A 164 1.62 6.84 -17.94
N ARG A 165 2.32 7.26 -18.95
CA ARG A 165 3.77 7.51 -18.93
C ARG A 165 4.10 8.39 -17.73
N ASN A 166 4.38 7.76 -16.60
CA ASN A 166 4.87 8.43 -15.42
C ASN A 166 6.33 8.76 -15.75
N ASN A 167 6.62 10.03 -15.92
CA ASN A 167 7.94 10.52 -16.30
C ASN A 167 8.98 10.34 -15.15
N LYS A 168 8.65 9.58 -14.11
CA LYS A 168 9.56 9.26 -13.01
C LYS A 168 10.56 8.20 -13.46
N LEU A 169 11.80 8.43 -13.11
CA LEU A 169 12.86 7.44 -13.27
C LEU A 169 12.69 6.35 -12.21
N LYS A 170 12.70 5.10 -12.62
CA LYS A 170 12.56 3.94 -11.72
C LYS A 170 13.95 3.40 -11.40
N LEU A 171 14.41 3.68 -10.20
CA LEU A 171 15.68 3.23 -9.69
C LEU A 171 15.48 2.02 -8.76
N LEU A 172 16.38 1.05 -8.89
CA LEU A 172 16.52 -0.02 -7.91
C LEU A 172 17.81 0.17 -7.12
N ALA A 173 17.82 -0.30 -5.88
CA ALA A 173 19.06 -0.42 -5.13
C ALA A 173 19.13 -1.80 -4.46
N VAL A 174 20.32 -2.37 -4.39
CA VAL A 174 20.61 -3.57 -3.61
C VAL A 174 21.71 -3.21 -2.61
N THR A 175 21.41 -3.35 -1.31
CA THR A 175 22.36 -3.01 -0.25
C THR A 175 22.85 -4.29 0.45
N GLY A 176 24.15 -4.36 0.76
CA GLY A 176 24.73 -5.50 1.45
C GLY A 176 26.08 -5.17 2.09
N CYS A 177 26.33 -5.67 3.31
CA CYS A 177 27.60 -5.49 3.98
C CYS A 177 28.09 -6.82 4.62
N PRO A 178 29.40 -6.95 4.96
CA PRO A 178 29.95 -8.19 5.52
C PRO A 178 29.26 -8.67 6.80
N THR A 179 28.83 -7.75 7.66
CA THR A 179 28.09 -8.08 8.88
C THR A 179 26.60 -8.27 8.66
N GLY A 180 26.08 -7.86 7.49
CA GLY A 180 24.68 -8.05 7.08
C GLY A 180 23.66 -7.26 7.89
N ILE A 181 24.03 -6.33 8.77
CA ILE A 181 23.11 -5.66 9.69
C ILE A 181 23.17 -4.15 9.56
N ALA A 182 24.01 -3.46 10.33
CA ALA A 182 23.92 -2.00 10.50
C ALA A 182 24.06 -1.21 9.19
N HIS A 183 25.17 -1.40 8.47
CA HIS A 183 25.43 -0.62 7.27
C HIS A 183 24.47 -0.92 6.10
N THR A 184 23.98 -2.17 6.00
CA THR A 184 23.00 -2.56 4.98
C THR A 184 21.71 -1.73 5.11
N TYR A 185 21.15 -1.67 6.30
CA TYR A 185 19.89 -0.95 6.55
C TYR A 185 20.07 0.57 6.59
N MET A 186 21.18 1.05 7.18
CA MET A 186 21.47 2.49 7.23
C MET A 186 21.70 3.07 5.83
N SER A 187 22.37 2.35 4.94
CA SER A 187 22.56 2.81 3.55
C SER A 187 21.26 2.79 2.76
N ALA A 188 20.40 1.78 2.96
CA ALA A 188 19.07 1.74 2.37
C ALA A 188 18.23 2.96 2.79
N GLU A 189 18.17 3.22 4.09
CA GLU A 189 17.44 4.37 4.62
C GLU A 189 17.99 5.71 4.14
N ALA A 190 19.31 5.86 4.07
CA ALA A 190 19.96 7.08 3.56
C ALA A 190 19.61 7.35 2.08
N LEU A 191 19.59 6.30 1.24
CA LEU A 191 19.17 6.42 -0.16
C LEU A 191 17.68 6.77 -0.26
N GLU A 192 16.81 6.16 0.53
CA GLU A 192 15.36 6.49 0.57
C GLU A 192 15.13 7.93 1.00
N GLN A 193 15.80 8.39 2.05
CA GLN A 193 15.67 9.77 2.53
C GLN A 193 16.18 10.77 1.50
N SER A 194 17.30 10.45 0.82
CA SER A 194 17.84 11.26 -0.27
C SER A 194 16.81 11.46 -1.39
N VAL A 195 16.20 10.36 -1.84
CA VAL A 195 15.18 10.43 -2.90
C VAL A 195 13.96 11.22 -2.42
N ARG A 196 13.46 10.95 -1.22
CA ARG A 196 12.28 11.63 -0.67
C ARG A 196 12.47 13.15 -0.57
N ASN A 197 13.67 13.59 -0.21
CA ASN A 197 13.94 15.00 0.04
C ASN A 197 14.40 15.77 -1.21
N ASN A 198 15.13 15.12 -2.14
CA ASN A 198 15.84 15.84 -3.19
C ASN A 198 15.47 15.41 -4.62
N PHE A 199 14.80 14.25 -4.80
CA PHE A 199 14.52 13.69 -6.14
C PHE A 199 13.04 13.34 -6.33
N PRO A 200 12.12 14.32 -6.41
CA PRO A 200 10.66 14.07 -6.48
C PRO A 200 10.24 13.28 -7.73
N ASN A 201 11.08 13.29 -8.78
CA ASN A 201 10.83 12.56 -10.03
C ASN A 201 11.51 11.18 -10.09
N VAL A 202 11.95 10.65 -8.95
CA VAL A 202 12.54 9.32 -8.81
C VAL A 202 11.59 8.43 -8.01
N ASP A 203 11.46 7.18 -8.44
CA ASP A 203 10.79 6.09 -7.74
C ASP A 203 11.85 5.04 -7.41
N LEU A 204 12.17 4.89 -6.12
CA LEU A 204 13.25 4.02 -5.65
C LEU A 204 12.68 2.83 -4.90
N HIS A 205 13.08 1.62 -5.33
CA HIS A 205 12.83 0.38 -4.61
C HIS A 205 14.14 -0.25 -4.17
N ILE A 206 14.21 -0.74 -2.93
CA ILE A 206 15.44 -1.27 -2.35
C ILE A 206 15.28 -2.72 -1.92
N GLU A 207 16.24 -3.54 -2.30
CA GLU A 207 16.47 -4.87 -1.76
C GLU A 207 17.61 -4.81 -0.74
N THR A 208 17.39 -5.38 0.45
CA THR A 208 18.43 -5.51 1.47
C THR A 208 18.91 -6.95 1.53
N GLN A 209 20.20 -7.16 1.36
CA GLN A 209 20.82 -8.49 1.49
C GLN A 209 21.64 -8.54 2.79
N GLY A 210 20.94 -8.71 3.89
CA GLY A 210 21.50 -8.73 5.24
C GLY A 210 21.12 -9.99 6.02
N ALA A 211 21.45 -10.01 7.31
CA ALA A 211 21.16 -11.14 8.20
C ALA A 211 19.74 -11.08 8.82
N GLY A 212 18.95 -10.03 8.55
CA GLY A 212 17.59 -9.84 9.05
C GLY A 212 16.51 -10.04 7.98
N ASP A 213 15.36 -9.41 8.17
CA ASP A 213 14.25 -9.41 7.20
C ASP A 213 14.70 -8.76 5.89
N ASN A 214 14.96 -9.59 4.89
CA ASN A 214 15.36 -9.15 3.57
C ASN A 214 14.12 -8.80 2.74
N THR A 215 14.06 -7.56 2.24
CA THR A 215 13.09 -7.20 1.22
C THR A 215 13.68 -7.58 -0.13
N GLN A 216 13.05 -8.49 -0.86
CA GLN A 216 13.50 -8.90 -2.17
C GLN A 216 12.75 -8.16 -3.28
N LEU A 217 13.45 -7.68 -4.29
CA LEU A 217 12.86 -7.10 -5.49
C LEU A 217 12.23 -8.18 -6.35
N THR A 218 11.01 -7.92 -6.80
CA THR A 218 10.29 -8.82 -7.71
C THR A 218 10.83 -8.70 -9.13
N GLN A 219 10.70 -9.76 -9.94
CA GLN A 219 11.11 -9.73 -11.34
C GLN A 219 10.40 -8.59 -12.11
N ARG A 220 9.14 -8.32 -11.82
CA ARG A 220 8.39 -7.22 -12.44
C ARG A 220 8.97 -5.84 -12.10
N GLN A 221 9.50 -5.63 -10.90
CA GLN A 221 10.18 -4.38 -10.55
C GLN A 221 11.48 -4.25 -11.33
N ILE A 222 12.23 -5.36 -11.47
CA ILE A 222 13.46 -5.42 -12.24
C ILE A 222 13.20 -5.13 -13.72
N ASP A 223 12.21 -5.77 -14.34
CA ASP A 223 11.88 -5.61 -15.75
C ASP A 223 11.37 -4.19 -16.10
N ASN A 224 10.85 -3.46 -15.13
CA ASN A 224 10.33 -2.10 -15.29
C ASN A 224 11.27 -0.99 -14.82
N ALA A 225 12.48 -1.34 -14.37
CA ALA A 225 13.43 -0.37 -13.86
C ALA A 225 14.30 0.23 -14.97
N ASP A 226 14.84 1.42 -14.70
CA ASP A 226 15.75 2.13 -15.62
C ASP A 226 17.20 1.90 -15.28
N VAL A 227 17.50 1.69 -13.99
CA VAL A 227 18.88 1.51 -13.50
C VAL A 227 18.86 0.80 -12.14
N VAL A 228 19.93 0.08 -11.82
CA VAL A 228 20.15 -0.51 -10.50
C VAL A 228 21.43 0.02 -9.85
N ILE A 229 21.35 0.31 -8.55
CA ILE A 229 22.45 0.71 -7.68
C ILE A 229 22.86 -0.51 -6.84
N PHE A 230 24.09 -0.97 -6.98
CA PHE A 230 24.66 -1.96 -6.08
C PHE A 230 25.48 -1.23 -5.01
N ALA A 231 24.90 -1.03 -3.84
CA ALA A 231 25.55 -0.40 -2.69
C ALA A 231 26.03 -1.49 -1.72
N SER A 232 27.15 -2.14 -2.05
CA SER A 232 27.60 -3.33 -1.33
C SER A 232 29.10 -3.48 -1.27
N ASP A 233 29.61 -3.93 -0.10
CA ASP A 233 30.99 -4.30 0.12
C ASP A 233 31.19 -5.84 0.04
N VAL A 234 30.12 -6.58 -0.32
CA VAL A 234 30.12 -8.06 -0.50
C VAL A 234 29.52 -8.43 -1.84
N SER A 235 29.68 -9.68 -2.24
CA SER A 235 29.03 -10.19 -3.46
C SER A 235 27.51 -10.17 -3.29
N ILE A 236 26.83 -9.58 -4.25
CA ILE A 236 25.35 -9.54 -4.33
C ILE A 236 24.85 -10.92 -4.76
N LYS A 237 23.92 -11.49 -3.99
CA LYS A 237 23.23 -12.74 -4.34
C LYS A 237 22.29 -12.50 -5.52
N ASP A 238 22.20 -13.51 -6.40
CA ASP A 238 21.33 -13.50 -7.58
C ASP A 238 21.47 -12.22 -8.44
N ARG A 239 22.72 -11.73 -8.57
CA ARG A 239 23.04 -10.51 -9.33
C ARG A 239 22.67 -10.63 -10.81
N GLU A 240 22.64 -11.84 -11.33
CA GLU A 240 22.25 -12.18 -12.70
C GLU A 240 20.82 -11.72 -13.03
N ARG A 241 19.93 -11.55 -12.03
CA ARG A 241 18.58 -11.01 -12.26
C ARG A 241 18.58 -9.58 -12.84
N PHE A 242 19.67 -8.85 -12.67
CA PHE A 242 19.81 -7.46 -13.07
C PHE A 242 20.67 -7.27 -14.33
N VAL A 243 21.04 -8.35 -15.02
CA VAL A 243 22.01 -8.33 -16.14
C VAL A 243 21.62 -7.38 -17.28
N ASN A 244 20.33 -7.19 -17.49
CA ASN A 244 19.80 -6.33 -18.56
C ASN A 244 19.62 -4.86 -18.15
N LEU A 245 19.92 -4.51 -16.91
CA LEU A 245 19.80 -3.13 -16.41
C LEU A 245 21.14 -2.41 -16.39
N PRO A 246 21.18 -1.15 -16.83
CA PRO A 246 22.30 -0.27 -16.52
C PRO A 246 22.53 -0.25 -15.02
N SER A 247 23.80 -0.30 -14.57
CA SER A 247 24.09 -0.41 -13.16
C SER A 247 25.24 0.48 -12.74
N ILE A 248 25.17 0.99 -11.50
CA ILE A 248 26.30 1.58 -10.80
C ILE A 248 26.64 0.72 -9.58
N SER A 249 27.94 0.63 -9.26
CA SER A 249 28.40 -0.10 -8.09
C SER A 249 29.16 0.83 -7.18
N VAL A 250 28.75 0.93 -5.91
CA VAL A 250 29.35 1.78 -4.89
C VAL A 250 29.52 0.97 -3.59
N GLY A 251 30.47 1.39 -2.75
CA GLY A 251 30.59 0.81 -1.40
C GLY A 251 29.44 1.28 -0.50
N VAL A 252 29.10 0.47 0.52
CA VAL A 252 28.03 0.79 1.49
C VAL A 252 28.27 2.14 2.17
N ARG A 253 29.53 2.45 2.50
CA ARG A 253 29.90 3.72 3.11
C ARG A 253 29.63 4.93 2.19
N GLN A 254 29.81 4.78 0.90
CA GLN A 254 29.53 5.85 -0.06
C GLN A 254 28.03 6.11 -0.16
N ALA A 255 27.21 5.05 -0.21
CA ALA A 255 25.75 5.17 -0.20
C ALA A 255 25.24 5.82 1.10
N LEU A 256 25.89 5.55 2.24
CA LEU A 256 25.53 6.12 3.53
C LEU A 256 25.95 7.59 3.66
N ASN A 257 27.19 7.94 3.29
CA ASN A 257 27.76 9.26 3.55
C ASN A 257 27.47 10.28 2.45
N SER A 258 27.17 9.83 1.23
CA SER A 258 26.93 10.68 0.05
C SER A 258 25.74 10.16 -0.78
N PRO A 259 24.58 9.91 -0.18
CA PRO A 259 23.45 9.30 -0.86
C PRO A 259 22.93 10.15 -2.04
N ASN A 260 22.96 11.49 -1.90
CA ASN A 260 22.55 12.41 -2.97
C ASN A 260 23.41 12.24 -4.24
N THR A 261 24.71 12.10 -4.07
CA THR A 261 25.64 11.88 -5.19
C THR A 261 25.37 10.54 -5.88
N VAL A 262 25.14 9.49 -5.11
CA VAL A 262 24.84 8.16 -5.63
C VAL A 262 23.52 8.15 -6.41
N ILE A 263 22.47 8.76 -5.88
CA ILE A 263 21.19 8.90 -6.57
C ILE A 263 21.32 9.73 -7.84
N GLN A 264 22.07 10.83 -7.80
CA GLN A 264 22.29 11.68 -8.97
C GLN A 264 23.00 10.96 -10.10
N GLN A 265 24.04 10.18 -9.80
CA GLN A 265 24.72 9.33 -10.78
C GLN A 265 23.78 8.29 -11.41
N ALA A 266 22.93 7.67 -10.61
CA ALA A 266 21.95 6.72 -11.11
C ALA A 266 20.89 7.39 -12.00
N VAL A 267 20.42 8.59 -11.62
CA VAL A 267 19.48 9.40 -12.42
C VAL A 267 20.08 9.76 -13.77
N GLU A 268 21.35 10.16 -13.79
CA GLU A 268 22.05 10.53 -15.03
C GLU A 268 22.21 9.32 -15.96
N LEU A 269 22.61 8.17 -15.41
CA LEU A 269 22.71 6.93 -16.17
C LEU A 269 21.34 6.47 -16.72
N ALA A 270 20.28 6.59 -15.92
CA ALA A 270 18.92 6.24 -16.32
C ALA A 270 18.40 7.13 -17.47
N ARG A 271 18.71 8.44 -17.45
CA ARG A 271 18.35 9.37 -18.53
C ARG A 271 19.10 9.03 -19.83
N LEU A 272 20.38 8.75 -19.73
CA LEU A 272 21.19 8.34 -20.89
C LEU A 272 20.65 7.05 -21.53
N SER A 273 20.24 6.08 -20.72
CA SER A 273 19.67 4.82 -21.21
C SER A 273 18.30 4.99 -21.87
N ARG A 274 17.53 6.01 -21.48
CA ARG A 274 16.26 6.40 -22.13
C ARG A 274 16.45 7.25 -23.40
N GLY A 275 17.69 7.64 -23.74
CA GLY A 275 17.97 8.53 -24.86
C GLY A 275 17.60 10.00 -24.61
N GLU A 276 17.41 10.38 -23.35
CA GLU A 276 17.16 11.75 -22.93
C GLU A 276 18.52 12.45 -22.84
N SER A 277 19.00 13.06 -23.95
CA SER A 277 20.22 13.85 -23.97
C SER A 277 20.04 15.07 -23.05
N GLY A 278 20.87 15.17 -22.01
CA GLY A 278 20.89 16.31 -21.12
C GLY A 278 21.24 17.60 -21.85
N LEU A 279 20.27 18.47 -22.05
CA LEU A 279 20.41 19.88 -22.31
C LEU A 279 19.38 20.62 -21.48
N GLY A 280 19.85 21.15 -20.35
CA GLY A 280 19.06 22.00 -19.48
C GLY A 280 20.01 22.75 -18.57
N SER A 281 20.42 23.94 -19.04
CA SER A 281 21.14 24.97 -18.31
C SER A 281 20.43 25.35 -17.02
#